data_7d64320def25563490e2a956e99f001b
#
_entry.id   7d64320def25563490e2a956e99f001b
#
_cell.length_a   1.000
_cell.length_b   1.000
_cell.length_c   1.000
_cell.angle_alpha   90.00
_cell.angle_beta   90.00
_cell.angle_gamma   90.00
#
_symmetry.space_group_name_H-M   'P 1'
#
loop_
_entity.id
_entity.type
_entity.pdbx_description
1 polymer ?
#
loop_
_entity_poly.entity_id
_entity_poly.type
_entity_poly.pdbx_seq_one_letter_code
_entity_poly.pdbx_strand_id
1 'polypeptide(L)'
;MYKRQVIKPCKELYCQSQILAYEGLSIEYYDGYTIPYKKELSGTNAFLMGSDMALCAILNLKEHGGRQEKLYLTKAAELETRETQRKDYRIFCMGHQTSESLYHLYYGEHTILPEHIEVYSIPLIDFVVRKPVTLMLPMAIDFGSVNTTAGVYLDSAYFENVGEQAAVKNCRENEINYTAFEDGNGESMLLPSVIGVLAVEEEDYKLLFGYDAIRLANASYVDEGFCVFYDVKRWIGEYEKEEEIVDRQGRRRLVKRAEILRRFFLYIIRKTENRFKCRISQVHISSPVKQKHYFRRMFREILPEYMTGQETMLDEGMAVLYNTISNMLEQETLEENEEYEALIIDCGGGTTDLCSYRFRIQDRRAAYKIYMETAYENGDTDFGGNNLTYRIMQILKIALVRAKGNRNVSSVKEILEYMDTDIYRFIDSHGVKAFYQYLEQEYQKAEETLPTHFADFERYNRSEYYKVKNNFYTLFNTAEQIKKLFYGKVGALEVTVTSEQKEQRENTVLLDKWKLSFWKGNSLTVEKMIPEVMMNYFEIELLLSGEIYGIVQKFMEELYHSGRIQDFSFIKLTGQSCKIDLFKDALKEFVPGRMIQFRKRANIDAADFELKMTCVDGALKYLRDRK
;
A
#
# COMPACT_ATOMS: atom_id res chain seq x y z
N MET A 1 -9.54 -48.06 31.70
CA MET A 1 -8.16 -48.56 31.47
C MET A 1 -7.45 -47.56 30.58
N TYR A 2 -6.73 -46.61 31.16
CA TYR A 2 -5.95 -45.63 30.37
C TYR A 2 -4.73 -46.37 29.84
N LYS A 3 -4.71 -46.59 28.51
CA LYS A 3 -3.46 -47.04 27.86
C LYS A 3 -2.39 -45.98 28.15
N ARG A 4 -1.31 -46.36 28.81
CA ARG A 4 -0.12 -45.51 28.99
C ARG A 4 0.36 -45.10 27.59
N GLN A 5 0.14 -43.84 27.23
CA GLN A 5 0.74 -43.29 26.01
C GLN A 5 2.24 -43.23 26.19
N VAL A 6 2.96 -43.81 25.25
CA VAL A 6 4.42 -43.79 25.26
C VAL A 6 4.82 -42.46 24.62
N ILE A 7 5.16 -41.49 25.49
CA ILE A 7 5.83 -40.26 25.03
C ILE A 7 7.24 -40.65 24.62
N LYS A 8 7.58 -40.53 23.34
CA LYS A 8 8.96 -40.72 22.91
C LYS A 8 9.87 -39.69 23.56
N PRO A 9 11.14 -40.04 23.88
CA PRO A 9 12.08 -39.11 24.51
C PRO A 9 12.20 -37.83 23.66
N CYS A 10 12.12 -36.67 24.33
CA CYS A 10 12.29 -35.37 23.73
C CYS A 10 13.64 -35.26 23.02
N LYS A 11 13.60 -34.87 21.74
CA LYS A 11 14.80 -34.38 21.05
C LYS A 11 15.01 -32.93 21.45
N GLU A 12 16.19 -32.58 21.93
CA GLU A 12 16.50 -31.19 22.24
C GLU A 12 16.77 -30.39 20.98
N LEU A 13 16.17 -29.21 20.90
CA LEU A 13 16.42 -28.18 19.89
C LEU A 13 17.10 -27.00 20.59
N TYR A 14 17.95 -26.30 19.86
CA TYR A 14 18.61 -25.10 20.37
C TYR A 14 17.91 -23.85 19.89
N CYS A 15 17.65 -22.93 20.82
CA CYS A 15 17.11 -21.59 20.57
C CYS A 15 17.95 -20.57 21.35
N GLN A 16 17.65 -19.30 21.16
CA GLN A 16 18.21 -18.26 22.03
C GLN A 16 17.78 -18.50 23.47
N SER A 17 18.69 -18.22 24.42
CA SER A 17 18.46 -18.48 25.84
C SER A 17 17.38 -17.60 26.49
N GLN A 18 17.00 -16.48 25.83
CA GLN A 18 16.00 -15.55 26.32
C GLN A 18 15.02 -15.15 25.22
N ILE A 19 13.73 -15.12 25.54
CA ILE A 19 12.67 -14.53 24.72
C ILE A 19 12.13 -13.31 25.46
N LEU A 20 12.16 -12.17 24.78
CA LEU A 20 11.62 -10.92 25.28
C LEU A 20 10.32 -10.61 24.53
N ALA A 21 9.23 -10.54 25.27
CA ALA A 21 7.92 -10.15 24.80
C ALA A 21 7.56 -8.76 25.34
N TYR A 22 6.64 -8.07 24.65
CA TYR A 22 6.11 -6.80 25.11
C TYR A 22 4.62 -6.92 25.34
N GLU A 23 4.15 -6.30 26.42
CA GLU A 23 2.74 -6.30 26.81
C GLU A 23 1.85 -5.74 25.70
N GLY A 24 0.88 -6.55 25.24
CA GLY A 24 -0.05 -6.20 24.16
C GLY A 24 0.60 -6.04 22.78
N LEU A 25 1.82 -6.55 22.56
CA LEU A 25 2.48 -6.59 21.26
C LEU A 25 2.75 -8.02 20.82
N SER A 26 2.81 -8.23 19.49
CA SER A 26 3.15 -9.52 18.90
C SER A 26 4.65 -9.83 18.99
N ILE A 27 4.97 -11.12 18.99
CA ILE A 27 6.30 -11.62 18.60
C ILE A 27 6.21 -11.99 17.13
N GLU A 28 7.07 -11.40 16.31
CA GLU A 28 7.08 -11.58 14.86
C GLU A 28 8.41 -12.18 14.39
N TYR A 29 8.51 -12.59 13.14
CA TYR A 29 9.72 -13.20 12.59
C TYR A 29 10.96 -12.28 12.70
N TYR A 30 10.79 -10.98 12.60
CA TYR A 30 11.89 -10.00 12.71
C TYR A 30 12.43 -9.85 14.14
N ASP A 31 11.75 -10.38 15.16
CA ASP A 31 12.31 -10.49 16.53
C ASP A 31 13.48 -11.50 16.59
N GLY A 32 13.61 -12.35 15.57
CA GLY A 32 14.77 -13.20 15.37
C GLY A 32 14.81 -14.46 16.23
N TYR A 33 13.73 -14.83 16.89
CA TYR A 33 13.64 -16.07 17.65
C TYR A 33 13.42 -17.25 16.71
N THR A 34 14.42 -18.13 16.61
CA THR A 34 14.40 -19.23 15.63
C THR A 34 14.80 -20.56 16.27
N ILE A 35 14.27 -21.63 15.67
CA ILE A 35 14.72 -23.01 15.90
C ILE A 35 15.17 -23.64 14.58
N PRO A 36 15.98 -24.71 14.59
CA PRO A 36 16.33 -25.44 13.39
C PRO A 36 15.08 -25.95 12.64
N TYR A 37 15.10 -25.87 11.32
CA TYR A 37 13.99 -26.32 10.50
C TYR A 37 13.68 -27.79 10.68
N LYS A 38 12.38 -28.09 10.84
CA LYS A 38 11.82 -29.43 10.75
C LYS A 38 10.46 -29.33 10.07
N LYS A 39 10.29 -30.05 8.98
CA LYS A 39 9.08 -30.02 8.16
C LYS A 39 7.80 -30.30 8.97
N GLU A 40 7.90 -31.23 9.91
CA GLU A 40 6.77 -31.64 10.77
C GLU A 40 6.31 -30.55 11.73
N LEU A 41 7.16 -29.54 11.96
CA LEU A 41 6.90 -28.42 12.86
C LEU A 41 6.48 -27.15 12.13
N SER A 42 6.62 -27.09 10.80
CA SER A 42 6.22 -25.92 10.05
C SER A 42 4.70 -25.67 10.14
N GLY A 43 4.32 -24.43 10.48
CA GLY A 43 2.92 -24.04 10.65
C GLY A 43 2.23 -24.57 11.91
N THR A 44 2.95 -25.22 12.82
CA THR A 44 2.40 -25.77 14.08
C THR A 44 2.58 -24.81 15.26
N ASN A 45 1.98 -25.18 16.40
CA ASN A 45 2.14 -24.45 17.66
C ASN A 45 3.30 -25.01 18.49
N ALA A 46 3.92 -24.15 19.29
CA ALA A 46 4.86 -24.50 20.33
C ALA A 46 4.36 -23.97 21.69
N PHE A 47 4.33 -24.82 22.70
CA PHE A 47 3.85 -24.47 24.03
C PHE A 47 4.99 -24.02 24.93
N LEU A 48 4.89 -22.79 25.44
CA LEU A 48 5.78 -22.28 26.46
C LEU A 48 5.22 -22.67 27.82
N MET A 49 5.90 -23.60 28.50
CA MET A 49 5.50 -24.15 29.80
C MET A 49 6.45 -23.69 30.91
N GLY A 50 5.88 -23.27 32.02
CA GLY A 50 6.65 -23.08 33.24
C GLY A 50 7.12 -24.40 33.85
N SER A 51 8.07 -24.38 34.79
CA SER A 51 8.53 -25.57 35.51
C SER A 51 7.46 -26.20 36.39
N ASP A 52 6.37 -25.46 36.67
CA ASP A 52 5.15 -25.91 37.35
C ASP A 52 4.11 -26.52 36.40
N MET A 53 4.48 -26.75 35.14
CA MET A 53 3.60 -27.21 34.03
C MET A 53 2.46 -26.25 33.67
N ALA A 54 2.54 -24.98 34.08
CA ALA A 54 1.61 -23.97 33.62
C ALA A 54 1.89 -23.59 32.14
N LEU A 55 0.84 -23.55 31.31
CA LEU A 55 0.93 -23.06 29.95
C LEU A 55 0.99 -21.53 29.98
N CYS A 56 2.18 -20.97 29.75
CA CYS A 56 2.44 -19.55 29.87
C CYS A 56 2.17 -18.78 28.56
N ALA A 57 2.46 -19.41 27.42
CA ALA A 57 2.16 -18.85 26.10
C ALA A 57 2.10 -19.93 25.04
N ILE A 58 1.41 -19.63 23.95
CA ILE A 58 1.39 -20.44 22.73
C ILE A 58 2.12 -19.65 21.65
N LEU A 59 3.15 -20.26 21.06
CA LEU A 59 3.93 -19.71 19.97
C LEU A 59 3.61 -20.47 18.70
N ASN A 60 3.64 -19.79 17.56
CA ASN A 60 3.51 -20.42 16.24
C ASN A 60 4.90 -20.59 15.65
N LEU A 61 5.09 -21.68 14.89
CA LEU A 61 6.33 -21.99 14.15
C LEU A 61 6.09 -21.71 12.68
N LYS A 62 6.68 -20.63 12.15
CA LYS A 62 6.47 -20.18 10.78
C LYS A 62 7.76 -20.14 9.98
N GLU A 63 7.66 -20.46 8.69
CA GLU A 63 8.71 -20.19 7.71
C GLU A 63 8.65 -18.74 7.26
N HIS A 64 9.81 -18.16 6.96
CA HIS A 64 9.90 -16.84 6.35
C HIS A 64 11.07 -16.77 5.38
N GLY A 65 10.87 -16.14 4.23
CA GLY A 65 11.93 -15.82 3.28
C GLY A 65 12.47 -16.97 2.42
N GLY A 66 11.70 -18.04 2.22
CA GLY A 66 12.02 -19.11 1.24
C GLY A 66 13.28 -19.96 1.56
N ARG A 67 13.98 -19.71 2.66
CA ARG A 67 15.08 -20.53 3.15
C ARG A 67 14.60 -21.47 4.25
N GLN A 68 14.49 -22.75 3.91
CA GLN A 68 14.03 -23.80 4.83
C GLN A 68 15.12 -24.19 5.89
N GLU A 69 15.92 -23.27 6.37
CA GLU A 69 16.95 -23.56 7.36
C GLU A 69 16.47 -23.38 8.79
N LYS A 70 15.46 -22.52 8.99
CA LYS A 70 14.99 -22.13 10.32
C LYS A 70 13.48 -21.95 10.34
N LEU A 71 12.87 -22.22 11.50
CA LEU A 71 11.51 -21.84 11.84
C LEU A 71 11.54 -20.68 12.82
N TYR A 72 10.69 -19.67 12.58
CA TYR A 72 10.57 -18.51 13.45
C TYR A 72 9.47 -18.75 14.48
N LEU A 73 9.79 -18.47 15.74
CA LEU A 73 8.83 -18.41 16.82
C LEU A 73 8.09 -17.08 16.75
N THR A 74 6.76 -17.14 16.59
CA THR A 74 5.90 -15.97 16.55
C THR A 74 4.77 -16.10 17.56
N LYS A 75 4.22 -14.96 18.04
CA LYS A 75 3.10 -14.94 18.98
C LYS A 75 2.19 -13.76 18.65
N ALA A 76 0.89 -14.02 18.44
CA ALA A 76 -0.11 -12.98 18.35
C ALA A 76 -0.32 -12.27 19.70
N ALA A 77 -0.63 -10.97 19.65
CA ALA A 77 -0.83 -10.17 20.86
C ALA A 77 -2.05 -10.61 21.68
N GLU A 78 -3.04 -11.16 21.00
CA GLU A 78 -4.31 -11.64 21.60
C GLU A 78 -4.16 -12.95 22.39
N LEU A 79 -3.05 -13.68 22.23
CA LEU A 79 -2.82 -14.90 22.97
C LEU A 79 -2.48 -14.58 24.43
N GLU A 80 -3.32 -15.05 25.34
CA GLU A 80 -3.13 -14.84 26.78
C GLU A 80 -1.79 -15.40 27.27
N THR A 81 -1.05 -14.58 28.01
CA THR A 81 0.11 -15.01 28.79
C THR A 81 -0.33 -15.20 30.23
N ARG A 82 -0.03 -16.36 30.81
CA ARG A 82 -0.22 -16.57 32.24
C ARG A 82 1.10 -16.24 32.94
N GLU A 83 1.05 -15.37 33.93
CA GLU A 83 2.18 -15.15 34.81
C GLU A 83 2.41 -16.41 35.67
N THR A 84 3.65 -16.86 35.74
CA THR A 84 4.07 -17.89 36.72
C THR A 84 5.03 -17.26 37.70
N GLN A 85 5.00 -17.72 38.95
CA GLN A 85 5.94 -17.27 39.96
C GLN A 85 7.37 -17.85 39.75
N ARG A 86 7.49 -18.85 38.87
CA ARG A 86 8.76 -19.52 38.55
C ARG A 86 9.30 -18.98 37.23
N LYS A 87 10.57 -18.64 37.18
CA LYS A 87 11.24 -18.05 36.01
C LYS A 87 11.88 -19.09 35.08
N ASP A 88 11.61 -20.38 35.27
CA ASP A 88 12.17 -21.45 34.45
C ASP A 88 11.15 -21.89 33.41
N TYR A 89 11.43 -21.65 32.15
CA TYR A 89 10.52 -21.97 31.06
C TYR A 89 11.12 -22.97 30.09
N ARG A 90 10.27 -23.80 29.52
CA ARG A 90 10.60 -24.73 28.44
C ARG A 90 9.59 -24.64 27.31
N ILE A 91 10.09 -24.68 26.08
CA ILE A 91 9.23 -24.72 24.89
C ILE A 91 9.10 -26.17 24.44
N PHE A 92 7.87 -26.60 24.21
CA PHE A 92 7.55 -27.90 23.65
C PHE A 92 6.98 -27.71 22.26
N CYS A 93 7.71 -28.18 21.25
CA CYS A 93 7.31 -28.16 19.84
C CYS A 93 6.80 -29.54 19.44
N MET A 94 5.68 -29.59 18.72
CA MET A 94 5.04 -30.83 18.32
C MET A 94 4.32 -30.69 17.00
N GLY A 95 4.02 -31.81 16.36
CA GLY A 95 3.29 -31.83 15.09
C GLY A 95 1.88 -31.24 15.21
N HIS A 96 1.30 -30.80 14.10
CA HIS A 96 0.03 -30.07 14.04
C HIS A 96 -1.10 -30.80 14.77
N GLN A 97 -1.35 -32.06 14.42
CA GLN A 97 -2.43 -32.84 15.03
C GLN A 97 -2.25 -33.00 16.55
N THR A 98 -1.02 -33.21 17.02
CA THR A 98 -0.72 -33.31 18.45
C THR A 98 -0.93 -31.99 19.17
N SER A 99 -0.46 -30.88 18.58
CA SER A 99 -0.61 -29.54 19.16
C SER A 99 -2.08 -29.14 19.29
N GLU A 100 -2.89 -29.40 18.29
CA GLU A 100 -4.33 -29.12 18.28
C GLU A 100 -5.05 -29.94 19.35
N SER A 101 -4.81 -31.24 19.39
CA SER A 101 -5.42 -32.13 20.40
C SER A 101 -5.01 -31.76 21.83
N LEU A 102 -3.75 -31.41 22.08
CA LEU A 102 -3.29 -30.99 23.40
C LEU A 102 -3.83 -29.61 23.80
N TYR A 103 -3.99 -28.72 22.85
CA TYR A 103 -4.61 -27.41 23.08
C TYR A 103 -6.06 -27.56 23.57
N HIS A 104 -6.87 -28.32 22.85
CA HIS A 104 -8.27 -28.60 23.22
C HIS A 104 -8.36 -29.30 24.58
N LEU A 105 -7.51 -30.30 24.82
CA LEU A 105 -7.47 -30.99 26.10
C LEU A 105 -7.11 -30.05 27.26
N TYR A 106 -6.17 -29.13 27.07
CA TYR A 106 -5.78 -28.17 28.09
C TYR A 106 -6.92 -27.24 28.50
N TYR A 107 -7.78 -26.87 27.57
CA TYR A 107 -8.98 -26.05 27.84
C TYR A 107 -10.22 -26.85 28.27
N GLY A 108 -10.06 -28.15 28.53
CA GLY A 108 -11.13 -29.01 29.08
C GLY A 108 -12.07 -29.59 28.02
N GLU A 109 -11.71 -29.50 26.75
CA GLU A 109 -12.46 -30.10 25.67
C GLU A 109 -12.10 -31.59 25.50
N HIS A 110 -13.10 -32.43 25.17
CA HIS A 110 -12.84 -33.84 24.88
C HIS A 110 -12.24 -34.02 23.50
N THR A 111 -11.00 -34.54 23.46
CA THR A 111 -10.31 -34.85 22.22
C THR A 111 -9.58 -36.20 22.31
N ILE A 112 -9.34 -36.81 21.16
CA ILE A 112 -8.60 -38.06 21.06
C ILE A 112 -7.13 -37.70 20.79
N LEU A 113 -6.26 -38.10 21.72
CA LEU A 113 -4.83 -37.92 21.52
C LEU A 113 -4.27 -38.99 20.54
N PRO A 114 -3.31 -38.63 19.68
CA PRO A 114 -2.61 -39.57 18.83
C PRO A 114 -1.96 -40.70 19.62
N GLU A 115 -1.88 -41.92 19.04
CA GLU A 115 -1.25 -43.07 19.71
C GLU A 115 0.25 -42.85 19.97
N HIS A 116 0.90 -42.10 19.08
CA HIS A 116 2.32 -41.73 19.20
C HIS A 116 2.47 -40.22 19.24
N ILE A 117 2.99 -39.71 20.33
CA ILE A 117 3.26 -38.29 20.52
C ILE A 117 4.77 -38.10 20.44
N GLU A 118 5.22 -37.38 19.41
CA GLU A 118 6.61 -36.95 19.28
C GLU A 118 6.71 -35.48 19.71
N VAL A 119 7.51 -35.22 20.72
CA VAL A 119 7.71 -33.89 21.29
C VAL A 119 9.19 -33.51 21.16
N TYR A 120 9.45 -32.31 20.68
CA TYR A 120 10.76 -31.67 20.69
C TYR A 120 10.77 -30.66 21.82
N SER A 121 11.80 -30.63 22.65
CA SER A 121 11.89 -29.62 23.68
C SER A 121 13.09 -28.70 23.46
N ILE A 122 12.86 -27.43 23.72
CA ILE A 122 13.91 -26.42 23.83
C ILE A 122 14.25 -26.34 25.33
N PRO A 123 15.56 -26.40 25.71
CA PRO A 123 15.97 -26.29 27.09
C PRO A 123 15.45 -25.05 27.80
N LEU A 124 15.58 -25.00 29.09
CA LEU A 124 15.20 -23.87 29.94
C LEU A 124 15.60 -22.52 29.30
N ILE A 125 14.63 -21.65 29.10
CA ILE A 125 14.82 -20.32 28.58
C ILE A 125 14.29 -19.28 29.56
N ASP A 126 14.79 -18.07 29.43
CA ASP A 126 14.21 -16.90 30.08
C ASP A 126 13.08 -16.33 29.22
N PHE A 127 11.92 -16.10 29.82
CA PHE A 127 10.82 -15.42 29.18
C PHE A 127 10.48 -14.17 29.98
N VAL A 128 10.80 -13.01 29.38
CA VAL A 128 10.63 -11.72 30.03
C VAL A 128 9.58 -10.92 29.30
N VAL A 129 8.60 -10.41 30.03
CA VAL A 129 7.59 -9.49 29.50
C VAL A 129 7.92 -8.08 29.97
N ARG A 130 8.03 -7.14 29.06
CA ARG A 130 8.29 -5.71 29.31
C ARG A 130 7.14 -4.85 28.83
N LYS A 131 7.01 -3.65 29.42
CA LYS A 131 6.13 -2.64 28.88
C LYS A 131 6.79 -1.97 27.67
N PRO A 132 6.05 -1.74 26.58
CA PRO A 132 6.59 -1.02 25.43
C PRO A 132 6.85 0.44 25.78
N VAL A 133 7.85 1.03 25.13
CA VAL A 133 8.17 2.47 25.27
C VAL A 133 7.10 3.28 24.56
N THR A 134 6.56 4.32 25.18
CA THR A 134 5.65 5.25 24.52
C THR A 134 6.45 6.31 23.78
N LEU A 135 6.22 6.45 22.48
CA LEU A 135 6.86 7.47 21.66
C LEU A 135 6.32 8.86 22.00
N MET A 136 7.24 9.82 22.12
CA MET A 136 6.91 11.21 22.45
C MET A 136 6.48 12.01 21.22
N LEU A 137 6.97 11.64 20.04
CA LEU A 137 6.59 12.27 18.77
C LEU A 137 5.45 11.47 18.12
N PRO A 138 4.51 12.15 17.45
CA PRO A 138 3.46 11.48 16.70
C PRO A 138 4.05 10.57 15.60
N MET A 139 3.39 9.44 15.36
CA MET A 139 3.57 8.68 14.14
C MET A 139 3.01 9.47 12.96
N ALA A 140 3.70 9.51 11.83
CA ALA A 140 3.19 10.12 10.61
C ALA A 140 2.67 9.05 9.64
N ILE A 141 1.50 9.32 9.04
CA ILE A 141 0.89 8.49 8.00
C ILE A 141 0.58 9.39 6.79
N ASP A 142 1.06 8.99 5.63
CA ASP A 142 0.63 9.52 4.34
C ASP A 142 -0.37 8.54 3.71
N PHE A 143 -1.64 8.94 3.71
CA PHE A 143 -2.76 8.12 3.20
C PHE A 143 -3.00 8.41 1.72
N GLY A 144 -2.35 7.65 0.84
CA GLY A 144 -2.53 7.78 -0.60
C GLY A 144 -3.68 6.93 -1.16
N SER A 145 -4.19 7.30 -2.35
CA SER A 145 -5.24 6.55 -3.05
C SER A 145 -4.80 5.14 -3.48
N VAL A 146 -3.52 4.97 -3.82
CA VAL A 146 -2.97 3.68 -4.27
C VAL A 146 -2.16 3.00 -3.17
N ASN A 147 -1.30 3.75 -2.49
CA ASN A 147 -0.47 3.23 -1.42
C ASN A 147 -0.48 4.20 -0.24
N THR A 148 -0.40 3.64 0.95
CA THR A 148 -0.23 4.34 2.22
C THR A 148 1.17 4.09 2.74
N THR A 149 1.82 5.12 3.28
CA THR A 149 3.14 5.03 3.93
C THR A 149 3.06 5.55 5.35
N ALA A 150 3.94 5.04 6.21
CA ALA A 150 3.95 5.42 7.61
C ALA A 150 5.35 5.35 8.21
N GLY A 151 5.62 6.19 9.20
CA GLY A 151 6.91 6.21 9.87
C GLY A 151 6.87 6.87 11.24
N VAL A 152 7.97 6.70 11.97
CA VAL A 152 8.20 7.26 13.29
C VAL A 152 9.61 7.85 13.36
N TYR A 153 9.81 8.84 14.20
CA TYR A 153 11.14 9.31 14.57
C TYR A 153 11.57 8.65 15.86
N LEU A 154 12.71 7.98 15.86
CA LEU A 154 13.26 7.28 17.01
C LEU A 154 14.45 8.05 17.56
N ASP A 155 14.29 8.62 18.74
CA ASP A 155 15.33 9.38 19.43
C ASP A 155 16.22 8.52 20.33
N SER A 156 17.30 9.09 20.86
CA SER A 156 18.21 8.41 21.78
C SER A 156 17.50 7.86 23.03
N ALA A 157 16.50 8.59 23.54
CA ALA A 157 15.74 8.16 24.73
C ALA A 157 14.95 6.87 24.44
N TYR A 158 14.45 6.68 23.22
CA TYR A 158 13.83 5.43 22.81
C TYR A 158 14.83 4.26 22.88
N PHE A 159 16.04 4.41 22.31
CA PHE A 159 17.05 3.35 22.26
C PHE A 159 17.58 2.97 23.66
N GLU A 160 17.74 3.94 24.55
CA GLU A 160 18.11 3.69 25.94
C GLU A 160 17.10 2.79 26.67
N ASN A 161 15.82 2.94 26.35
CA ASN A 161 14.73 2.21 27.01
C ASN A 161 14.41 0.85 26.37
N VAL A 162 14.53 0.71 25.05
CA VAL A 162 14.24 -0.56 24.34
C VAL A 162 15.39 -1.55 24.50
N GLY A 163 16.65 -1.08 24.56
CA GLY A 163 17.83 -1.92 24.66
C GLY A 163 18.21 -2.65 23.36
N GLU A 164 19.22 -3.48 23.41
CA GLU A 164 19.74 -4.24 22.26
C GLU A 164 18.82 -5.41 21.90
N GLN A 165 17.91 -5.20 20.95
CA GLN A 165 17.02 -6.23 20.44
C GLN A 165 17.15 -6.44 18.94
N ALA A 166 16.90 -7.68 18.49
CA ALA A 166 16.96 -8.02 17.07
C ALA A 166 15.98 -7.17 16.23
N ALA A 167 14.79 -6.91 16.75
CA ALA A 167 13.76 -6.12 16.06
C ALA A 167 14.20 -4.68 15.76
N VAL A 168 15.01 -4.08 16.64
CA VAL A 168 15.46 -2.70 16.51
C VAL A 168 16.89 -2.55 16.00
N LYS A 169 17.59 -3.65 15.74
CA LYS A 169 18.96 -3.61 15.20
C LYS A 169 19.11 -2.90 13.87
N ASN A 170 18.06 -2.90 13.06
CA ASN A 170 18.04 -2.24 11.75
C ASN A 170 17.40 -0.84 11.82
N CYS A 171 17.02 -0.38 13.01
CA CYS A 171 16.51 0.95 13.22
C CYS A 171 17.66 1.95 13.37
N ARG A 172 17.42 3.18 12.96
CA ARG A 172 18.40 4.25 13.01
C ARG A 172 18.03 5.22 14.12
N GLU A 173 19.00 5.48 14.98
CA GLU A 173 18.89 6.44 16.07
C GLU A 173 18.89 7.87 15.55
N ASN A 174 18.01 8.72 16.10
CA ASN A 174 17.84 10.11 15.70
C ASN A 174 17.50 10.30 14.21
N GLU A 175 16.86 9.27 13.62
CA GLU A 175 16.40 9.28 12.24
C GLU A 175 14.93 8.83 12.13
N ILE A 176 14.38 9.04 10.93
CA ILE A 176 13.06 8.54 10.54
C ILE A 176 13.18 7.05 10.22
N ASN A 177 12.30 6.27 10.82
CA ASN A 177 12.19 4.83 10.61
C ASN A 177 10.80 4.51 10.06
N TYR A 178 10.73 3.75 8.95
CA TYR A 178 9.47 3.47 8.26
C TYR A 178 8.86 2.14 8.68
N THR A 179 7.54 2.12 8.73
CA THR A 179 6.77 0.89 8.93
C THR A 179 6.91 -0.02 7.71
N ALA A 180 7.22 -1.28 7.93
CA ALA A 180 7.34 -2.28 6.88
C ALA A 180 6.14 -3.25 6.91
N PHE A 181 5.73 -3.69 5.71
CA PHE A 181 4.63 -4.61 5.47
C PHE A 181 5.10 -5.79 4.63
N GLU A 182 4.59 -6.99 4.90
CA GLU A 182 4.93 -8.19 4.14
C GLU A 182 4.23 -8.19 2.77
N ASP A 183 5.00 -8.18 1.68
CA ASP A 183 4.46 -8.21 0.30
C ASP A 183 4.35 -9.61 -0.31
N GLY A 184 4.85 -10.64 0.41
CA GLY A 184 4.90 -12.04 -0.02
C GLY A 184 6.27 -12.47 -0.56
N ASN A 185 7.12 -11.52 -0.97
CA ASN A 185 8.50 -11.75 -1.40
C ASN A 185 9.52 -11.22 -0.39
N GLY A 186 9.07 -10.37 0.53
CA GLY A 186 9.88 -9.74 1.54
C GLY A 186 9.11 -8.67 2.30
N GLU A 187 9.77 -7.56 2.60
CA GLU A 187 9.19 -6.39 3.25
C GLU A 187 9.12 -5.21 2.27
N SER A 188 8.00 -4.52 2.28
CA SER A 188 7.77 -3.27 1.57
C SER A 188 7.36 -2.17 2.57
N MET A 189 7.85 -0.95 2.39
CA MET A 189 7.42 0.21 3.18
C MET A 189 6.16 0.87 2.61
N LEU A 190 5.60 0.31 1.54
CA LEU A 190 4.37 0.75 0.92
C LEU A 190 3.27 -0.25 1.23
N LEU A 191 2.18 0.22 1.81
CA LEU A 191 0.97 -0.57 1.99
C LEU A 191 -0.03 -0.20 0.89
N PRO A 192 -0.42 -1.11 0.00
CA PRO A 192 -1.53 -0.85 -0.91
C PRO A 192 -2.79 -0.41 -0.14
N SER A 193 -3.43 0.69 -0.56
CA SER A 193 -4.66 1.20 0.06
C SER A 193 -5.87 0.36 -0.38
N VAL A 194 -5.79 -0.94 -0.12
CA VAL A 194 -6.76 -1.98 -0.52
C VAL A 194 -7.24 -2.72 0.71
N ILE A 195 -8.56 -2.94 0.79
CA ILE A 195 -9.20 -3.63 1.91
C ILE A 195 -10.04 -4.78 1.36
N GLY A 196 -9.82 -5.99 1.87
CA GLY A 196 -10.55 -7.19 1.50
C GLY A 196 -11.38 -7.74 2.66
N VAL A 197 -12.54 -8.34 2.37
CA VAL A 197 -13.40 -8.97 3.37
C VAL A 197 -13.03 -10.45 3.47
N LEU A 198 -12.43 -10.86 4.58
CA LEU A 198 -12.04 -12.25 4.81
C LEU A 198 -13.23 -13.10 5.26
N ALA A 199 -13.96 -12.65 6.27
CA ALA A 199 -15.10 -13.34 6.84
C ALA A 199 -16.12 -12.36 7.42
N VAL A 200 -17.39 -12.75 7.35
CA VAL A 200 -18.52 -12.09 8.05
C VAL A 200 -19.08 -13.08 9.06
N GLU A 201 -19.04 -12.73 10.33
CA GLU A 201 -19.53 -13.51 11.46
C GLU A 201 -20.84 -12.88 12.00
N GLU A 202 -21.55 -13.54 12.92
CA GLU A 202 -22.85 -13.03 13.43
C GLU A 202 -22.71 -11.66 14.10
N GLU A 203 -21.67 -11.46 14.90
CA GLU A 203 -21.46 -10.21 15.66
C GLU A 203 -20.29 -9.38 15.15
N ASP A 204 -19.36 -9.95 14.36
CA ASP A 204 -18.14 -9.28 13.90
C ASP A 204 -17.85 -9.60 12.42
N TYR A 205 -16.77 -9.03 11.90
CA TYR A 205 -16.24 -9.31 10.57
C TYR A 205 -14.73 -9.16 10.56
N LYS A 206 -14.06 -9.91 9.69
CA LYS A 206 -12.60 -9.90 9.53
C LYS A 206 -12.21 -9.30 8.20
N LEU A 207 -11.26 -8.36 8.26
CA LEU A 207 -10.71 -7.69 7.08
C LEU A 207 -9.27 -8.10 6.86
N LEU A 208 -8.85 -8.05 5.60
CA LEU A 208 -7.47 -8.11 5.16
C LEU A 208 -7.08 -6.76 4.56
N PHE A 209 -5.81 -6.39 4.71
CA PHE A 209 -5.30 -5.09 4.29
C PHE A 209 -4.11 -5.23 3.36
N GLY A 210 -3.98 -4.29 2.43
CA GLY A 210 -2.84 -4.18 1.55
C GLY A 210 -2.59 -5.44 0.72
N TYR A 211 -1.39 -5.98 0.82
CA TYR A 211 -0.95 -7.14 0.05
C TYR A 211 -1.77 -8.41 0.33
N ASP A 212 -2.22 -8.60 1.57
CA ASP A 212 -3.09 -9.74 1.93
C ASP A 212 -4.45 -9.65 1.23
N ALA A 213 -5.03 -8.45 1.15
CA ALA A 213 -6.27 -8.22 0.42
C ALA A 213 -6.10 -8.47 -1.09
N ILE A 214 -4.97 -8.03 -1.67
CA ILE A 214 -4.64 -8.28 -3.08
C ILE A 214 -4.43 -9.78 -3.33
N ARG A 215 -3.71 -10.49 -2.43
CA ARG A 215 -3.51 -11.94 -2.56
C ARG A 215 -4.85 -12.69 -2.52
N LEU A 216 -5.75 -12.31 -1.62
CA LEU A 216 -7.09 -12.87 -1.55
C LEU A 216 -7.87 -12.62 -2.85
N ALA A 217 -7.85 -11.39 -3.37
CA ALA A 217 -8.51 -11.03 -4.62
C ALA A 217 -7.97 -11.86 -5.81
N ASN A 218 -6.65 -12.03 -5.88
CA ASN A 218 -6.00 -12.78 -6.94
C ASN A 218 -6.28 -14.29 -6.86
N ALA A 219 -6.38 -14.85 -5.65
CA ALA A 219 -6.66 -16.25 -5.42
C ALA A 219 -8.14 -16.63 -5.58
N SER A 220 -9.04 -15.65 -5.72
CA SER A 220 -10.50 -15.89 -5.76
C SER A 220 -10.98 -16.14 -7.18
N TYR A 221 -12.01 -16.97 -7.31
CA TYR A 221 -12.67 -17.20 -8.60
C TYR A 221 -13.52 -15.99 -8.99
N VAL A 222 -13.77 -15.85 -10.31
CA VAL A 222 -14.56 -14.75 -10.87
C VAL A 222 -15.99 -14.70 -10.32
N ASP A 223 -16.53 -15.86 -9.95
CA ASP A 223 -17.90 -16.00 -9.46
C ASP A 223 -18.02 -15.83 -7.94
N GLU A 224 -16.91 -15.72 -7.22
CA GLU A 224 -16.93 -15.48 -5.77
C GLU A 224 -17.33 -14.04 -5.47
N GLY A 225 -18.45 -13.89 -4.79
CA GLY A 225 -19.08 -12.61 -4.52
C GLY A 225 -18.53 -11.89 -3.29
N PHE A 226 -17.26 -11.99 -2.97
CA PHE A 226 -16.67 -11.26 -1.84
C PHE A 226 -16.20 -9.86 -2.23
N CYS A 227 -16.16 -8.96 -1.24
CA CYS A 227 -15.81 -7.57 -1.48
C CYS A 227 -14.31 -7.32 -1.32
N VAL A 228 -13.75 -6.60 -2.29
CA VAL A 228 -12.46 -5.92 -2.20
C VAL A 228 -12.68 -4.46 -2.56
N PHE A 229 -12.17 -3.57 -1.72
CA PHE A 229 -12.29 -2.13 -1.88
C PHE A 229 -10.95 -1.54 -2.28
N TYR A 230 -10.96 -0.80 -3.38
CA TYR A 230 -9.82 -0.06 -3.90
C TYR A 230 -10.11 1.45 -3.77
N ASP A 231 -9.06 2.27 -3.77
CA ASP A 231 -9.15 3.74 -3.72
C ASP A 231 -10.00 4.25 -2.54
N VAL A 232 -9.81 3.63 -1.38
CA VAL A 232 -10.60 3.93 -0.18
C VAL A 232 -10.38 5.36 0.37
N LYS A 233 -9.36 6.07 -0.12
CA LYS A 233 -9.15 7.50 0.18
C LYS A 233 -10.33 8.35 -0.25
N ARG A 234 -11.03 8.01 -1.35
CA ARG A 234 -12.24 8.72 -1.81
C ARG A 234 -13.42 8.64 -0.83
N TRP A 235 -13.41 7.68 0.10
CA TRP A 235 -14.48 7.57 1.10
C TRP A 235 -14.48 8.70 2.13
N ILE A 236 -13.44 9.51 2.20
CA ILE A 236 -13.29 10.56 3.23
C ILE A 236 -14.42 11.57 3.20
N GLY A 237 -14.88 11.97 2.01
CA GLY A 237 -16.03 12.86 1.85
C GLY A 237 -17.39 12.22 2.21
N GLU A 238 -17.46 10.89 2.28
CA GLU A 238 -18.68 10.11 2.49
C GLU A 238 -18.46 8.96 3.49
N TYR A 239 -17.63 9.17 4.51
CA TYR A 239 -17.23 8.12 5.45
C TYR A 239 -18.37 7.61 6.33
N GLU A 240 -19.45 8.37 6.48
CA GLU A 240 -20.66 7.96 7.22
C GLU A 240 -21.55 6.97 6.43
N LYS A 241 -21.31 6.80 5.12
CA LYS A 241 -22.06 5.90 4.25
C LYS A 241 -21.85 4.43 4.65
N GLU A 242 -22.89 3.63 4.48
CA GLU A 242 -22.82 2.19 4.69
C GLU A 242 -22.42 1.45 3.41
N GLU A 243 -21.55 0.46 3.57
CA GLU A 243 -21.18 -0.49 2.53
C GLU A 243 -21.67 -1.89 2.87
N GLU A 244 -22.22 -2.60 1.91
CA GLU A 244 -22.51 -4.01 2.06
C GLU A 244 -21.22 -4.81 1.88
N ILE A 245 -20.68 -5.36 2.96
CA ILE A 245 -19.55 -6.29 2.92
C ILE A 245 -20.06 -7.72 2.69
N VAL A 246 -19.34 -8.48 1.85
CA VAL A 246 -19.67 -9.86 1.50
C VAL A 246 -18.41 -10.70 1.58
N ASP A 247 -18.46 -11.84 2.27
CA ASP A 247 -17.35 -12.81 2.31
C ASP A 247 -17.46 -13.89 1.21
N ARG A 248 -16.48 -14.78 1.15
CA ARG A 248 -16.44 -15.87 0.16
C ARG A 248 -17.59 -16.89 0.29
N GLN A 249 -18.18 -17.00 1.47
CA GLN A 249 -19.37 -17.84 1.71
C GLN A 249 -20.69 -17.12 1.36
N GLY A 250 -20.61 -15.87 0.90
CA GLY A 250 -21.76 -15.07 0.55
C GLY A 250 -22.50 -14.48 1.77
N ARG A 251 -21.93 -14.56 2.97
CA ARG A 251 -22.47 -13.92 4.17
C ARG A 251 -22.27 -12.42 4.07
N ARG A 252 -23.24 -11.65 4.58
CA ARG A 252 -23.34 -10.21 4.33
C ARG A 252 -23.58 -9.42 5.58
N ARG A 253 -23.08 -8.18 5.57
CA ARG A 253 -23.31 -7.19 6.61
C ARG A 253 -23.23 -5.79 6.03
N LEU A 254 -24.06 -4.88 6.54
CA LEU A 254 -23.93 -3.45 6.31
C LEU A 254 -22.99 -2.86 7.36
N VAL A 255 -21.97 -2.14 6.92
CA VAL A 255 -20.93 -1.56 7.78
C VAL A 255 -20.63 -0.14 7.31
N LYS A 256 -20.48 0.79 8.23
CA LYS A 256 -20.07 2.16 7.88
C LYS A 256 -18.64 2.18 7.32
N ARG A 257 -18.41 2.99 6.29
CA ARG A 257 -17.05 3.24 5.75
C ARG A 257 -16.07 3.68 6.83
N ALA A 258 -16.54 4.52 7.76
CA ALA A 258 -15.79 4.98 8.93
C ALA A 258 -15.20 3.81 9.73
N GLU A 259 -15.97 2.76 9.98
CA GLU A 259 -15.53 1.60 10.75
C GLU A 259 -14.49 0.76 10.00
N ILE A 260 -14.69 0.58 8.69
CA ILE A 260 -13.73 -0.11 7.82
C ILE A 260 -12.40 0.67 7.79
N LEU A 261 -12.44 1.99 7.60
CA LEU A 261 -11.27 2.86 7.61
C LEU A 261 -10.57 2.86 8.98
N ARG A 262 -11.34 2.91 10.08
CA ARG A 262 -10.75 2.78 11.43
C ARG A 262 -9.91 1.51 11.57
N ARG A 263 -10.44 0.36 11.15
CA ARG A 263 -9.72 -0.92 11.21
C ARG A 263 -8.45 -0.90 10.34
N PHE A 264 -8.48 -0.22 9.18
CA PHE A 264 -7.31 -0.05 8.32
C PHE A 264 -6.20 0.76 9.02
N PHE A 265 -6.54 1.90 9.62
CA PHE A 265 -5.55 2.72 10.34
C PHE A 265 -5.04 2.05 11.61
N LEU A 266 -5.90 1.37 12.36
CA LEU A 266 -5.47 0.59 13.52
C LEU A 266 -4.51 -0.54 13.13
N TYR A 267 -4.71 -1.18 11.96
CA TYR A 267 -3.76 -2.15 11.43
C TYR A 267 -2.38 -1.53 11.21
N ILE A 268 -2.30 -0.34 10.59
CA ILE A 268 -1.03 0.36 10.35
C ILE A 268 -0.35 0.72 11.69
N ILE A 269 -1.10 1.28 12.64
CA ILE A 269 -0.60 1.64 13.96
C ILE A 269 -0.05 0.39 14.68
N ARG A 270 -0.80 -0.71 14.72
CA ARG A 270 -0.37 -1.96 15.36
C ARG A 270 0.88 -2.56 14.68
N LYS A 271 0.97 -2.51 13.35
CA LYS A 271 2.19 -2.94 12.63
C LYS A 271 3.40 -2.10 13.03
N THR A 272 3.23 -0.80 13.16
CA THR A 272 4.28 0.11 13.65
C THR A 272 4.68 -0.19 15.09
N GLU A 273 3.71 -0.33 15.99
CA GLU A 273 3.95 -0.68 17.39
C GLU A 273 4.68 -2.02 17.54
N ASN A 274 4.23 -3.04 16.80
CA ASN A 274 4.88 -4.36 16.79
C ASN A 274 6.31 -4.29 16.24
N ARG A 275 6.53 -3.50 15.17
CA ARG A 275 7.85 -3.37 14.52
C ARG A 275 8.87 -2.71 15.44
N PHE A 276 8.48 -1.62 16.07
CA PHE A 276 9.37 -0.80 16.89
C PHE A 276 9.25 -1.07 18.40
N LYS A 277 8.44 -2.06 18.80
CA LYS A 277 8.23 -2.40 20.23
C LYS A 277 7.88 -1.19 21.10
N CYS A 278 7.02 -0.33 20.57
CA CYS A 278 6.62 0.93 21.19
C CYS A 278 5.09 1.04 21.31
N ARG A 279 4.63 2.08 21.98
CA ARG A 279 3.25 2.55 21.97
C ARG A 279 3.16 3.88 21.26
N ILE A 280 2.21 3.97 20.37
CA ILE A 280 1.87 5.21 19.67
C ILE A 280 0.80 5.95 20.49
N SER A 281 1.12 7.15 20.95
CA SER A 281 0.18 8.00 21.69
C SER A 281 -0.54 9.01 20.80
N GLN A 282 0.07 9.38 19.69
CA GLN A 282 -0.45 10.37 18.74
C GLN A 282 -0.14 9.97 17.31
N VAL A 283 -1.06 10.29 16.40
CA VAL A 283 -0.90 10.08 14.96
C VAL A 283 -1.11 11.40 14.22
N HIS A 284 -0.23 11.68 13.28
CA HIS A 284 -0.36 12.73 12.29
C HIS A 284 -0.69 12.11 10.93
N ILE A 285 -1.77 12.55 10.29
CA ILE A 285 -2.15 12.09 8.96
C ILE A 285 -2.18 13.31 8.04
N SER A 286 -1.30 13.31 7.04
CA SER A 286 -1.25 14.37 6.04
C SER A 286 -2.52 14.37 5.19
N SER A 287 -3.05 15.54 4.88
CA SER A 287 -4.29 15.71 4.14
C SER A 287 -4.06 16.41 2.81
N PRO A 288 -4.80 16.07 1.75
CA PRO A 288 -4.88 16.93 0.57
C PRO A 288 -5.38 18.31 0.97
N VAL A 289 -4.86 19.34 0.31
CA VAL A 289 -5.10 20.74 0.73
C VAL A 289 -6.58 21.09 0.72
N LYS A 290 -7.30 20.81 -0.37
CA LYS A 290 -8.74 21.10 -0.49
C LYS A 290 -9.63 20.27 0.42
N GLN A 291 -9.17 19.12 0.89
CA GLN A 291 -9.95 18.20 1.72
C GLN A 291 -9.58 18.25 3.21
N LYS A 292 -8.69 19.13 3.63
CA LYS A 292 -8.16 19.25 5.00
C LYS A 292 -9.23 19.26 6.07
N HIS A 293 -10.35 19.93 5.83
CA HIS A 293 -11.47 20.00 6.77
C HIS A 293 -12.17 18.65 6.96
N TYR A 294 -12.46 17.95 5.86
CA TYR A 294 -13.09 16.63 5.89
C TYR A 294 -12.19 15.58 6.54
N PHE A 295 -10.90 15.57 6.19
CA PHE A 295 -9.88 14.72 6.82
C PHE A 295 -9.84 14.92 8.34
N ARG A 296 -9.74 16.17 8.79
CA ARG A 296 -9.68 16.50 10.21
C ARG A 296 -10.92 16.04 10.96
N ARG A 297 -12.11 16.25 10.39
CA ARG A 297 -13.38 15.82 10.99
C ARG A 297 -13.43 14.29 11.09
N MET A 298 -13.21 13.59 9.98
CA MET A 298 -13.26 12.14 9.93
C MET A 298 -12.27 11.50 10.92
N PHE A 299 -10.99 11.91 10.89
CA PHE A 299 -9.98 11.29 11.75
C PHE A 299 -10.21 11.51 13.25
N ARG A 300 -10.76 12.65 13.64
CA ARG A 300 -11.20 12.85 15.03
C ARG A 300 -12.30 11.90 15.45
N GLU A 301 -13.17 11.53 14.54
CA GLU A 301 -14.26 10.60 14.80
C GLU A 301 -13.79 9.15 14.82
N ILE A 302 -12.97 8.73 13.84
CA ILE A 302 -12.57 7.33 13.71
C ILE A 302 -11.36 6.94 14.57
N LEU A 303 -10.51 7.89 14.99
CA LEU A 303 -9.30 7.68 15.79
C LEU A 303 -9.21 8.67 16.95
N PRO A 304 -10.27 8.85 17.78
CA PRO A 304 -10.28 9.87 18.83
C PRO A 304 -9.14 9.72 19.83
N GLU A 305 -8.70 8.49 20.10
CA GLU A 305 -7.63 8.15 21.03
C GLU A 305 -6.23 8.62 20.59
N TYR A 306 -6.03 8.83 19.27
CA TYR A 306 -4.74 9.20 18.68
C TYR A 306 -4.70 10.66 18.19
N MET A 307 -5.84 11.30 18.04
CA MET A 307 -5.96 12.65 17.45
C MET A 307 -5.99 13.74 18.54
N THR A 308 -5.06 13.67 19.47
CA THR A 308 -4.92 14.67 20.54
C THR A 308 -4.07 15.84 20.06
N GLY A 309 -4.64 17.04 19.99
CA GLY A 309 -3.94 18.25 19.56
C GLY A 309 -4.36 18.74 18.17
N GLN A 310 -4.96 19.93 18.14
CA GLN A 310 -5.61 20.46 16.94
C GLN A 310 -4.67 21.17 15.96
N GLU A 311 -3.47 21.53 16.40
CA GLU A 311 -2.65 22.56 15.74
C GLU A 311 -1.66 22.01 14.69
N THR A 312 -1.52 20.70 14.57
CA THR A 312 -0.39 20.10 13.87
C THR A 312 -0.72 19.35 12.59
N MET A 313 -1.95 19.42 12.05
CA MET A 313 -2.23 18.79 10.78
C MET A 313 -1.61 19.59 9.62
N LEU A 314 -0.45 19.14 9.15
CA LEU A 314 0.13 19.57 7.89
C LEU A 314 -0.70 19.01 6.73
N ASP A 315 -0.83 19.79 5.68
CA ASP A 315 -1.22 19.25 4.38
C ASP A 315 -0.02 18.59 3.68
N GLU A 316 -0.33 17.77 2.67
CA GLU A 316 0.66 17.01 1.91
C GLU A 316 1.70 17.94 1.26
N GLY A 317 1.27 19.06 0.67
CA GLY A 317 2.16 20.04 0.03
C GLY A 317 3.13 20.71 1.03
N MET A 318 2.61 21.10 2.18
CA MET A 318 3.43 21.71 3.23
C MET A 318 4.46 20.72 3.81
N ALA A 319 4.09 19.46 3.97
CA ALA A 319 5.01 18.41 4.39
C ALA A 319 6.13 18.20 3.35
N VAL A 320 5.78 18.08 2.06
CA VAL A 320 6.75 17.97 0.97
C VAL A 320 7.69 19.18 0.93
N LEU A 321 7.15 20.38 1.08
CA LEU A 321 7.98 21.60 1.13
C LEU A 321 8.93 21.58 2.30
N TYR A 322 8.46 21.22 3.50
CA TYR A 322 9.32 21.17 4.69
C TYR A 322 10.51 20.22 4.49
N ASN A 323 10.27 19.04 3.94
CA ASN A 323 11.33 18.10 3.58
C ASN A 323 12.30 18.71 2.56
N THR A 324 11.76 19.41 1.55
CA THR A 324 12.59 20.06 0.51
C THR A 324 13.48 21.14 1.09
N ILE A 325 12.93 22.02 1.94
CA ILE A 325 13.69 23.09 2.63
C ILE A 325 14.77 22.49 3.53
N SER A 326 14.42 21.46 4.34
CA SER A 326 15.40 20.79 5.20
C SER A 326 16.59 20.27 4.40
N ASN A 327 16.33 19.63 3.26
CA ASN A 327 17.40 19.13 2.39
C ASN A 327 18.20 20.26 1.71
N MET A 328 17.57 21.40 1.38
CA MET A 328 18.25 22.58 0.83
C MET A 328 19.13 23.28 1.88
N LEU A 329 18.72 23.28 3.14
CA LEU A 329 19.52 23.78 4.26
C LEU A 329 20.78 22.94 4.48
N GLU A 330 20.67 21.62 4.41
CA GLU A 330 21.82 20.72 4.47
C GLU A 330 22.82 20.94 3.32
N GLN A 331 22.36 21.51 2.19
CA GLN A 331 23.17 21.84 1.01
C GLN A 331 23.63 23.31 0.97
N GLU A 332 23.31 24.10 2.00
CA GLU A 332 23.65 25.53 2.09
C GLU A 332 23.20 26.37 0.87
N THR A 333 22.03 26.03 0.30
CA THR A 333 21.51 26.67 -0.92
C THR A 333 20.50 27.78 -0.65
N LEU A 334 20.16 28.05 0.60
CA LEU A 334 19.20 29.06 1.02
C LEU A 334 19.88 30.11 1.90
N GLU A 335 19.52 31.39 1.71
CA GLU A 335 20.04 32.52 2.49
C GLU A 335 19.11 32.83 3.67
N GLU A 336 19.71 33.24 4.78
CA GLU A 336 18.96 33.58 5.97
C GLU A 336 18.14 34.88 5.79
N ASN A 337 16.95 34.87 6.39
CA ASN A 337 16.01 35.98 6.41
C ASN A 337 15.51 36.45 5.04
N GLU A 338 15.89 35.77 3.96
CA GLU A 338 15.27 35.97 2.67
C GLU A 338 13.89 35.31 2.61
N GLU A 339 12.98 35.93 1.86
CA GLU A 339 11.65 35.40 1.62
C GLU A 339 11.61 34.67 0.27
N TYR A 340 11.18 33.42 0.31
CA TYR A 340 11.04 32.55 -0.84
C TYR A 340 9.59 32.19 -1.07
N GLU A 341 9.19 32.01 -2.32
CA GLU A 341 7.90 31.39 -2.66
C GLU A 341 8.15 30.14 -3.50
N ALA A 342 7.61 29.00 -3.07
CA ALA A 342 7.72 27.74 -3.75
C ALA A 342 6.34 27.26 -4.22
N LEU A 343 6.26 26.76 -5.46
CA LEU A 343 5.09 26.08 -5.98
C LEU A 343 5.30 24.57 -5.88
N ILE A 344 4.37 23.88 -5.22
CA ILE A 344 4.36 22.41 -5.10
C ILE A 344 3.25 21.87 -5.99
N ILE A 345 3.60 20.95 -6.86
CA ILE A 345 2.66 20.19 -7.69
C ILE A 345 2.79 18.73 -7.30
N ASP A 346 1.78 18.20 -6.63
CA ASP A 346 1.71 16.81 -6.21
C ASP A 346 0.68 16.07 -7.05
N CYS A 347 1.13 15.22 -7.99
CA CYS A 347 0.26 14.37 -8.78
C CYS A 347 0.29 12.94 -8.22
N GLY A 348 -0.65 12.66 -7.33
CA GLY A 348 -0.87 11.36 -6.72
C GLY A 348 -1.57 10.36 -7.65
N GLY A 349 -2.10 9.28 -7.07
CA GLY A 349 -2.85 8.26 -7.80
C GLY A 349 -4.24 8.73 -8.24
N GLY A 350 -4.96 9.47 -7.39
CA GLY A 350 -6.34 9.89 -7.63
C GLY A 350 -6.56 11.39 -7.67
N THR A 351 -5.63 12.19 -7.15
CA THR A 351 -5.74 13.65 -7.04
C THR A 351 -4.48 14.33 -7.50
N THR A 352 -4.59 15.60 -7.90
CA THR A 352 -3.45 16.48 -8.14
C THR A 352 -3.64 17.76 -7.35
N ASP A 353 -2.74 18.02 -6.41
CA ASP A 353 -2.73 19.22 -5.60
C ASP A 353 -1.67 20.20 -6.12
N LEU A 354 -2.04 21.50 -6.14
CA LEU A 354 -1.16 22.59 -6.53
C LEU A 354 -1.25 23.66 -5.46
N CYS A 355 -0.13 23.91 -4.79
CA CYS A 355 -0.08 24.88 -3.68
C CYS A 355 1.17 25.71 -3.75
N SER A 356 1.07 27.00 -3.52
CA SER A 356 2.24 27.83 -3.25
C SER A 356 2.34 28.21 -1.79
N TYR A 357 3.56 28.26 -1.33
CA TYR A 357 3.91 28.59 0.05
C TYR A 357 5.01 29.63 0.05
N ARG A 358 4.83 30.68 0.87
CA ARG A 358 5.93 31.56 1.25
C ARG A 358 6.65 31.00 2.43
N PHE A 359 7.97 31.09 2.42
CA PHE A 359 8.74 30.64 3.56
C PHE A 359 9.97 31.51 3.77
N ARG A 360 10.41 31.53 5.02
CA ARG A 360 11.61 32.24 5.47
C ARG A 360 12.33 31.39 6.51
N ILE A 361 13.66 31.45 6.46
CA ILE A 361 14.52 30.72 7.37
C ILE A 361 15.19 31.71 8.32
N GLN A 362 15.22 31.35 9.59
CA GLN A 362 15.92 32.11 10.62
C GLN A 362 16.87 31.18 11.37
N ASP A 363 18.18 31.52 11.36
CA ASP A 363 19.15 30.84 12.22
C ASP A 363 18.97 31.25 13.69
N ARG A 364 18.91 30.26 14.57
CA ARG A 364 18.88 30.43 16.01
C ARG A 364 20.12 29.85 16.72
N ARG A 365 21.26 29.78 16.04
CA ARG A 365 22.57 29.28 16.53
C ARG A 365 22.64 27.79 16.81
N ALA A 366 21.55 27.14 17.15
CA ALA A 366 21.49 25.69 17.43
C ALA A 366 20.62 24.92 16.44
N ALA A 367 19.68 25.59 15.78
CA ALA A 367 18.77 25.02 14.78
C ALA A 367 18.15 26.12 13.92
N TYR A 368 17.82 25.80 12.70
CA TYR A 368 17.05 26.69 11.82
C TYR A 368 15.57 26.66 12.21
N LYS A 369 14.94 27.83 12.27
CA LYS A 369 13.49 27.94 12.35
C LYS A 369 12.91 28.29 10.99
N ILE A 370 12.06 27.42 10.47
CA ILE A 370 11.38 27.58 9.19
C ILE A 370 9.99 28.15 9.46
N TYR A 371 9.69 29.31 8.89
CA TYR A 371 8.36 29.92 8.89
C TYR A 371 7.75 29.66 7.52
N MET A 372 6.54 29.10 7.49
CA MET A 372 5.83 28.79 6.23
C MET A 372 4.40 29.29 6.34
N GLU A 373 3.90 29.89 5.28
CA GLU A 373 2.49 30.25 5.11
C GLU A 373 1.99 29.85 3.73
N THR A 374 0.73 29.44 3.63
CA THR A 374 0.10 29.14 2.37
C THR A 374 -0.24 30.43 1.64
N ALA A 375 0.26 30.59 0.41
CA ALA A 375 0.04 31.77 -0.42
C ALA A 375 -1.03 31.53 -1.50
N TYR A 376 -1.17 30.30 -1.98
CA TYR A 376 -2.17 29.92 -2.97
C TYR A 376 -2.48 28.43 -2.88
N GLU A 377 -3.75 28.08 -3.04
CA GLU A 377 -4.24 26.72 -3.02
C GLU A 377 -5.13 26.45 -4.22
N ASN A 378 -4.82 25.42 -4.96
CA ASN A 378 -5.65 24.87 -6.03
C ASN A 378 -5.49 23.35 -6.07
N GLY A 379 -6.16 22.67 -6.98
CA GLY A 379 -6.03 21.25 -7.15
C GLY A 379 -7.19 20.67 -7.94
N ASP A 380 -7.01 19.44 -8.37
CA ASP A 380 -8.04 18.66 -9.02
C ASP A 380 -8.23 17.35 -8.25
N THR A 381 -9.43 17.16 -7.70
CA THR A 381 -9.79 15.98 -6.90
C THR A 381 -10.14 14.78 -7.78
N ASP A 382 -10.26 14.98 -9.09
CA ASP A 382 -10.70 13.98 -10.04
C ASP A 382 -9.62 13.60 -11.06
N PHE A 383 -8.43 14.21 -10.98
CA PHE A 383 -7.31 13.90 -11.85
C PHE A 383 -6.09 13.41 -11.05
N GLY A 384 -5.54 12.29 -11.48
CA GLY A 384 -4.31 11.68 -10.94
C GLY A 384 -3.82 10.54 -11.84
N GLY A 385 -2.86 9.78 -11.35
CA GLY A 385 -2.27 8.65 -12.08
C GLY A 385 -3.27 7.58 -12.51
N ASN A 386 -4.40 7.44 -11.80
CA ASN A 386 -5.48 6.52 -12.17
C ASN A 386 -6.19 6.93 -13.47
N ASN A 387 -6.28 8.22 -13.76
CA ASN A 387 -6.85 8.70 -15.04
C ASN A 387 -5.97 8.27 -16.20
N LEU A 388 -4.65 8.39 -16.03
CA LEU A 388 -3.68 7.94 -17.04
C LEU A 388 -3.75 6.42 -17.24
N THR A 389 -3.86 5.65 -16.13
CA THR A 389 -4.07 4.20 -16.17
C THR A 389 -5.37 3.85 -16.89
N TYR A 390 -6.44 4.60 -16.64
CA TYR A 390 -7.73 4.39 -17.29
C TYR A 390 -7.64 4.58 -18.81
N ARG A 391 -6.89 5.58 -19.30
CA ARG A 391 -6.67 5.76 -20.74
C ARG A 391 -5.96 4.56 -21.36
N ILE A 392 -4.94 4.03 -20.71
CA ILE A 392 -4.25 2.82 -21.16
C ILE A 392 -5.20 1.61 -21.11
N MET A 393 -6.05 1.51 -20.09
CA MET A 393 -7.06 0.46 -19.99
C MET A 393 -8.08 0.52 -21.14
N GLN A 394 -8.50 1.71 -21.55
CA GLN A 394 -9.41 1.87 -22.70
C GLN A 394 -8.81 1.29 -23.98
N ILE A 395 -7.55 1.64 -24.28
CA ILE A 395 -6.84 1.08 -25.44
C ILE A 395 -6.66 -0.43 -25.30
N LEU A 396 -6.25 -0.92 -24.14
CA LEU A 396 -6.08 -2.34 -23.89
C LEU A 396 -7.38 -3.14 -24.13
N LYS A 397 -8.50 -2.66 -23.63
CA LYS A 397 -9.81 -3.28 -23.82
C LYS A 397 -10.20 -3.35 -25.30
N ILE A 398 -10.08 -2.21 -26.02
CA ILE A 398 -10.37 -2.16 -27.45
C ILE A 398 -9.49 -3.15 -28.21
N ALA A 399 -8.19 -3.18 -27.90
CA ALA A 399 -7.23 -4.09 -28.52
C ALA A 399 -7.60 -5.55 -28.30
N LEU A 400 -7.96 -5.95 -27.08
CA LEU A 400 -8.35 -7.32 -26.75
C LEU A 400 -9.62 -7.74 -27.48
N VAL A 401 -10.64 -6.88 -27.56
CA VAL A 401 -11.88 -7.17 -28.26
C VAL A 401 -11.63 -7.35 -29.76
N ARG A 402 -10.80 -6.51 -30.36
CA ARG A 402 -10.44 -6.60 -31.78
C ARG A 402 -9.56 -7.81 -32.10
N ALA A 403 -8.56 -8.05 -31.29
CA ALA A 403 -7.68 -9.19 -31.45
C ALA A 403 -8.42 -10.53 -31.34
N LYS A 404 -9.52 -10.59 -30.57
CA LYS A 404 -10.41 -11.76 -30.52
C LYS A 404 -11.03 -12.11 -31.86
N GLY A 405 -11.17 -11.13 -32.78
CA GLY A 405 -11.62 -11.32 -34.16
C GLY A 405 -10.52 -11.79 -35.15
N ASN A 406 -9.40 -12.38 -34.67
CA ASN A 406 -8.24 -12.84 -35.48
C ASN A 406 -7.40 -11.72 -36.14
N ARG A 407 -7.28 -10.58 -35.50
CA ARG A 407 -6.40 -9.50 -35.97
C ARG A 407 -5.20 -9.34 -35.02
N ASN A 408 -3.99 -9.34 -35.56
CA ASN A 408 -2.81 -8.88 -34.81
C ASN A 408 -2.86 -7.37 -34.72
N VAL A 409 -2.96 -6.84 -33.50
CA VAL A 409 -3.06 -5.42 -33.25
C VAL A 409 -1.72 -4.92 -32.74
N SER A 410 -1.04 -4.06 -33.51
CA SER A 410 0.29 -3.54 -33.21
C SER A 410 0.35 -2.02 -33.06
N SER A 411 -0.69 -1.29 -33.41
CA SER A 411 -0.74 0.18 -33.33
C SER A 411 -2.09 0.69 -32.86
N VAL A 412 -2.12 1.92 -32.35
CA VAL A 412 -3.39 2.61 -31.97
C VAL A 412 -4.30 2.77 -33.19
N LYS A 413 -3.74 2.97 -34.38
CA LYS A 413 -4.51 3.02 -35.63
C LYS A 413 -5.24 1.70 -35.89
N GLU A 414 -4.58 0.57 -35.70
CA GLU A 414 -5.19 -0.77 -35.83
C GLU A 414 -6.22 -1.04 -34.73
N ILE A 415 -6.04 -0.40 -33.55
CA ILE A 415 -6.99 -0.46 -32.45
C ILE A 415 -8.24 0.34 -32.77
N LEU A 416 -8.11 1.54 -33.36
CA LEU A 416 -9.20 2.43 -33.69
C LEU A 416 -9.62 2.29 -35.17
N GLU A 417 -10.76 1.68 -35.42
CA GLU A 417 -11.20 1.17 -36.75
C GLU A 417 -11.33 2.22 -37.85
N TYR A 418 -11.64 3.45 -37.47
CA TYR A 418 -12.03 4.48 -38.44
C TYR A 418 -11.02 5.63 -38.60
N MET A 419 -9.80 5.42 -38.12
CA MET A 419 -8.74 6.39 -38.33
C MET A 419 -8.11 6.17 -39.72
N ASP A 420 -8.31 7.11 -40.62
CA ASP A 420 -7.71 7.07 -41.96
C ASP A 420 -6.23 7.38 -41.98
N THR A 421 -5.72 7.93 -40.87
CA THR A 421 -4.31 8.31 -40.70
C THR A 421 -3.76 7.77 -39.36
N ASP A 422 -2.44 7.86 -39.17
CA ASP A 422 -1.83 7.58 -37.85
C ASP A 422 -2.30 8.60 -36.80
N ILE A 423 -2.11 8.25 -35.52
CA ILE A 423 -2.57 9.06 -34.38
C ILE A 423 -2.01 10.50 -34.41
N TYR A 424 -0.76 10.69 -34.86
CA TYR A 424 -0.12 12.01 -34.87
C TYR A 424 -0.78 12.95 -35.84
N ARG A 425 -1.06 12.47 -37.07
CA ARG A 425 -1.74 13.24 -38.08
C ARG A 425 -3.22 13.46 -37.74
N PHE A 426 -3.85 12.50 -37.11
CA PHE A 426 -5.24 12.67 -36.64
C PHE A 426 -5.34 13.80 -35.63
N ILE A 427 -4.45 13.80 -34.61
CA ILE A 427 -4.42 14.86 -33.60
C ILE A 427 -4.08 16.22 -34.18
N ASP A 428 -3.12 16.28 -35.10
CA ASP A 428 -2.75 17.53 -35.79
C ASP A 428 -3.92 18.12 -36.56
N SER A 429 -4.70 17.29 -37.24
CA SER A 429 -5.81 17.74 -38.10
C SER A 429 -7.13 17.99 -37.34
N HIS A 430 -7.43 17.25 -36.26
CA HIS A 430 -8.74 17.26 -35.60
C HIS A 430 -8.66 17.70 -34.13
N GLY A 431 -7.44 17.74 -33.54
CA GLY A 431 -7.19 18.06 -32.14
C GLY A 431 -7.38 16.89 -31.18
N VAL A 432 -6.78 17.03 -30.00
CA VAL A 432 -6.76 16.00 -28.94
C VAL A 432 -8.16 15.65 -28.44
N LYS A 433 -9.08 16.64 -28.34
CA LYS A 433 -10.46 16.40 -27.89
C LYS A 433 -11.22 15.45 -28.83
N ALA A 434 -11.04 15.60 -30.15
CA ALA A 434 -11.67 14.71 -31.10
C ALA A 434 -11.14 13.28 -30.98
N PHE A 435 -9.84 13.13 -30.70
CA PHE A 435 -9.25 11.83 -30.47
C PHE A 435 -9.84 11.15 -29.21
N TYR A 436 -9.99 11.86 -28.10
CA TYR A 436 -10.60 11.28 -26.90
C TYR A 436 -12.07 10.93 -27.07
N GLN A 437 -12.84 11.74 -27.83
CA GLN A 437 -14.21 11.40 -28.16
C GLN A 437 -14.29 10.12 -29.00
N TYR A 438 -13.39 9.98 -29.96
CA TYR A 438 -13.29 8.80 -30.79
C TYR A 438 -12.91 7.54 -29.96
N LEU A 439 -11.91 7.68 -29.09
CA LEU A 439 -11.51 6.62 -28.16
C LEU A 439 -12.68 6.16 -27.28
N GLU A 440 -13.45 7.09 -26.76
CA GLU A 440 -14.62 6.78 -25.93
C GLU A 440 -15.69 6.03 -26.73
N GLN A 441 -15.96 6.42 -27.97
CA GLN A 441 -16.90 5.69 -28.84
C GLN A 441 -16.47 4.24 -29.08
N GLU A 442 -15.19 4.01 -29.37
CA GLU A 442 -14.68 2.66 -29.57
C GLU A 442 -14.67 1.84 -28.27
N TYR A 443 -14.41 2.48 -27.15
CA TYR A 443 -14.50 1.86 -25.84
C TYR A 443 -15.93 1.42 -25.49
N GLN A 444 -16.93 2.25 -25.80
CA GLN A 444 -18.35 1.91 -25.64
C GLN A 444 -18.79 0.76 -26.57
N LYS A 445 -18.31 0.70 -27.79
CA LYS A 445 -18.56 -0.47 -28.67
C LYS A 445 -17.94 -1.75 -28.08
N ALA A 446 -16.78 -1.65 -27.46
CA ALA A 446 -16.13 -2.79 -26.83
C ALA A 446 -16.90 -3.31 -25.58
N GLU A 447 -17.76 -2.49 -24.95
CA GLU A 447 -18.66 -2.92 -23.85
C GLU A 447 -19.61 -4.06 -24.28
N GLU A 448 -20.04 -4.09 -25.53
CA GLU A 448 -20.91 -5.14 -26.06
C GLU A 448 -20.25 -6.53 -26.03
N THR A 449 -18.92 -6.59 -25.99
CA THR A 449 -18.17 -7.85 -26.01
C THR A 449 -17.46 -8.13 -24.68
N LEU A 450 -16.82 -7.12 -24.09
CA LEU A 450 -16.06 -7.19 -22.83
C LEU A 450 -16.55 -6.07 -21.90
N PRO A 451 -17.61 -6.30 -21.11
CA PRO A 451 -18.19 -5.26 -20.27
C PRO A 451 -17.27 -4.95 -19.07
N THR A 452 -17.19 -3.66 -18.74
CA THR A 452 -16.42 -3.12 -17.61
C THR A 452 -17.20 -2.13 -16.75
N HIS A 453 -18.35 -1.65 -17.19
CA HIS A 453 -19.24 -0.75 -16.45
C HIS A 453 -20.06 -1.52 -15.42
N PHE A 454 -19.42 -1.96 -14.33
CA PHE A 454 -20.06 -2.84 -13.33
C PHE A 454 -21.20 -2.15 -12.56
N ALA A 455 -21.23 -0.83 -12.44
CA ALA A 455 -22.32 -0.10 -11.80
C ALA A 455 -23.69 -0.37 -12.46
N ASP A 456 -23.72 -0.62 -13.77
CA ASP A 456 -24.93 -0.91 -14.52
C ASP A 456 -25.56 -2.25 -14.11
N PHE A 457 -24.77 -3.16 -13.57
CA PHE A 457 -25.17 -4.51 -13.15
C PHE A 457 -25.53 -4.62 -11.67
N GLU A 458 -25.21 -3.63 -10.85
CA GLU A 458 -25.35 -3.67 -9.40
C GLU A 458 -26.79 -3.97 -8.94
N ARG A 459 -27.79 -3.43 -9.67
CA ARG A 459 -29.20 -3.54 -9.32
C ARG A 459 -29.92 -4.75 -9.95
N TYR A 460 -29.38 -5.33 -11.01
CA TYR A 460 -30.13 -6.29 -11.84
C TYR A 460 -29.62 -7.72 -11.78
N ASN A 461 -28.30 -7.93 -11.74
CA ASN A 461 -27.73 -9.27 -11.78
C ASN A 461 -26.41 -9.34 -11.01
N ARG A 462 -26.45 -9.88 -9.82
CA ARG A 462 -25.32 -9.93 -8.91
C ARG A 462 -24.16 -10.80 -9.40
N SER A 463 -24.45 -11.92 -10.04
CA SER A 463 -23.40 -12.79 -10.62
C SER A 463 -22.66 -12.08 -11.74
N GLU A 464 -23.37 -11.37 -12.59
CA GLU A 464 -22.77 -10.59 -13.68
C GLU A 464 -22.03 -9.36 -13.14
N TYR A 465 -22.56 -8.70 -12.12
CA TYR A 465 -21.88 -7.60 -11.45
C TYR A 465 -20.43 -7.95 -11.05
N TYR A 466 -20.23 -9.09 -10.38
CA TYR A 466 -18.89 -9.49 -9.97
C TYR A 466 -17.98 -9.83 -11.16
N LYS A 467 -18.52 -10.45 -12.22
CA LYS A 467 -17.77 -10.73 -13.45
C LYS A 467 -17.32 -9.44 -14.14
N VAL A 468 -18.22 -8.47 -14.27
CA VAL A 468 -17.92 -7.17 -14.87
C VAL A 468 -16.95 -6.35 -14.00
N LYS A 469 -17.13 -6.38 -12.70
CA LYS A 469 -16.19 -5.78 -11.74
C LYS A 469 -14.79 -6.39 -11.84
N ASN A 470 -14.69 -7.71 -11.96
CA ASN A 470 -13.41 -8.40 -12.19
C ASN A 470 -12.79 -8.00 -13.53
N ASN A 471 -13.58 -7.89 -14.61
CA ASN A 471 -13.10 -7.38 -15.90
C ASN A 471 -12.43 -6.02 -15.72
N PHE A 472 -13.13 -5.07 -15.08
CA PHE A 472 -12.61 -3.72 -14.86
C PHE A 472 -11.28 -3.76 -14.13
N TYR A 473 -11.22 -4.39 -12.94
CA TYR A 473 -9.99 -4.37 -12.12
C TYR A 473 -8.86 -5.18 -12.74
N THR A 474 -9.15 -6.27 -13.46
CA THR A 474 -8.11 -7.04 -14.17
C THR A 474 -7.49 -6.18 -15.27
N LEU A 475 -8.29 -5.50 -16.08
CA LEU A 475 -7.79 -4.61 -17.14
C LEU A 475 -7.08 -3.39 -16.56
N PHE A 476 -7.63 -2.79 -15.50
CA PHE A 476 -7.03 -1.64 -14.83
C PHE A 476 -5.66 -1.98 -14.23
N ASN A 477 -5.56 -3.10 -13.53
CA ASN A 477 -4.29 -3.56 -12.96
C ASN A 477 -3.27 -3.91 -14.06
N THR A 478 -3.70 -4.51 -15.16
CA THR A 478 -2.84 -4.78 -16.32
C THR A 478 -2.35 -3.48 -16.95
N ALA A 479 -3.22 -2.48 -17.13
CA ALA A 479 -2.86 -1.15 -17.62
C ALA A 479 -1.87 -0.42 -16.68
N GLU A 480 -2.04 -0.58 -15.37
CA GLU A 480 -1.11 -0.04 -14.38
C GLU A 480 0.28 -0.68 -14.50
N GLN A 481 0.36 -1.99 -14.76
CA GLN A 481 1.62 -2.68 -15.01
C GLN A 481 2.28 -2.21 -16.32
N ILE A 482 1.50 -2.02 -17.39
CA ILE A 482 1.98 -1.46 -18.65
C ILE A 482 2.57 -0.05 -18.42
N LYS A 483 1.84 0.82 -17.71
CA LYS A 483 2.31 2.15 -17.35
C LYS A 483 3.62 2.11 -16.56
N LYS A 484 3.73 1.22 -15.58
CA LYS A 484 4.97 1.05 -14.79
C LYS A 484 6.14 0.58 -15.64
N LEU A 485 5.93 -0.30 -16.61
CA LEU A 485 7.00 -0.73 -17.50
C LEU A 485 7.47 0.41 -18.41
N PHE A 486 6.57 1.18 -19.00
CA PHE A 486 6.94 2.28 -19.88
C PHE A 486 7.67 3.41 -19.15
N TYR A 487 7.23 3.78 -17.96
CA TYR A 487 7.76 4.95 -17.24
C TYR A 487 8.71 4.60 -16.09
N GLY A 488 8.80 3.34 -15.72
CA GLY A 488 9.70 2.83 -14.69
C GLY A 488 10.96 2.14 -15.21
N LYS A 489 10.93 1.61 -16.46
CA LYS A 489 12.06 0.88 -17.06
C LYS A 489 12.64 1.66 -18.23
N VAL A 490 13.93 1.95 -18.16
CA VAL A 490 14.63 2.66 -19.26
C VAL A 490 14.65 1.77 -20.51
N GLY A 491 14.15 2.31 -21.64
CA GLY A 491 14.20 1.65 -22.94
C GLY A 491 13.09 0.66 -23.27
N ALA A 492 12.02 0.60 -22.45
CA ALA A 492 10.83 -0.16 -22.81
C ALA A 492 10.03 0.60 -23.88
N LEU A 493 10.24 0.29 -25.16
CA LEU A 493 9.53 0.90 -26.29
C LEU A 493 8.25 0.17 -26.65
N GLU A 494 8.19 -1.13 -26.33
CA GLU A 494 7.05 -2.00 -26.58
C GLU A 494 6.77 -2.87 -25.37
N VAL A 495 5.49 -3.09 -25.07
CA VAL A 495 5.01 -3.99 -24.03
C VAL A 495 4.04 -4.98 -24.63
N THR A 496 4.34 -6.27 -24.46
CA THR A 496 3.47 -7.37 -24.87
C THR A 496 2.56 -7.78 -23.71
N VAL A 497 1.26 -7.83 -23.96
CA VAL A 497 0.24 -8.34 -23.04
C VAL A 497 -0.19 -9.73 -23.52
N THR A 498 0.02 -10.75 -22.70
CA THR A 498 -0.32 -12.15 -23.05
C THR A 498 -0.97 -12.88 -21.88
N SER A 499 -1.80 -13.88 -22.18
CA SER A 499 -2.41 -14.77 -21.18
C SER A 499 -1.66 -16.10 -21.04
N GLU A 500 -0.60 -16.32 -21.81
CA GLU A 500 0.19 -17.54 -21.79
C GLU A 500 1.54 -17.32 -21.12
N GLN A 501 1.90 -18.21 -20.20
CA GLN A 501 3.25 -18.30 -19.64
C GLN A 501 4.20 -18.91 -20.68
N LYS A 502 4.53 -18.17 -21.71
CA LYS A 502 5.68 -18.49 -22.57
C LYS A 502 6.95 -17.93 -21.91
N GLU A 503 8.12 -18.44 -22.33
CA GLU A 503 9.41 -17.89 -21.86
C GLU A 503 9.33 -16.37 -21.77
N GLN A 504 9.61 -15.83 -20.57
CA GLN A 504 9.42 -14.41 -20.27
C GLN A 504 10.30 -13.58 -21.22
N ARG A 505 9.67 -13.00 -22.23
CA ARG A 505 10.30 -11.91 -22.99
C ARG A 505 10.38 -10.69 -22.09
N GLU A 506 11.45 -9.94 -22.18
CA GLU A 506 11.52 -8.62 -21.54
C GLU A 506 10.29 -7.79 -21.96
N ASN A 507 9.75 -7.03 -20.99
CA ASN A 507 8.58 -6.17 -21.17
C ASN A 507 7.27 -6.92 -21.51
N THR A 508 7.05 -8.05 -20.85
CA THR A 508 5.78 -8.79 -20.96
C THR A 508 4.94 -8.60 -19.70
N VAL A 509 3.65 -8.30 -19.90
CA VAL A 509 2.64 -8.27 -18.84
C VAL A 509 1.75 -9.49 -18.98
N LEU A 510 1.62 -10.25 -17.88
CA LEU A 510 0.75 -11.42 -17.85
C LEU A 510 -0.69 -10.99 -17.50
N LEU A 511 -1.61 -11.30 -18.40
CA LEU A 511 -3.03 -11.08 -18.19
C LEU A 511 -3.69 -12.37 -17.68
N ASP A 512 -4.31 -12.31 -16.49
CA ASP A 512 -5.02 -13.47 -15.94
C ASP A 512 -6.33 -13.73 -16.71
N LYS A 513 -6.27 -14.66 -17.65
CA LYS A 513 -7.42 -15.06 -18.48
C LYS A 513 -8.61 -15.58 -17.65
N TRP A 514 -8.37 -16.15 -16.48
CA TRP A 514 -9.41 -16.68 -15.60
C TRP A 514 -10.24 -15.59 -14.91
N LYS A 515 -9.80 -14.35 -15.03
CA LYS A 515 -10.49 -13.17 -14.46
C LYS A 515 -11.30 -12.38 -15.50
N LEU A 516 -11.20 -12.70 -16.79
CA LEU A 516 -11.93 -11.99 -17.84
C LEU A 516 -13.14 -12.80 -18.34
N SER A 517 -14.30 -12.13 -18.34
CA SER A 517 -15.56 -12.67 -18.82
C SER A 517 -16.07 -11.88 -20.01
N PHE A 518 -16.40 -12.57 -21.09
CA PHE A 518 -16.92 -12.00 -22.35
C PHE A 518 -18.37 -12.41 -22.57
N TRP A 519 -19.15 -11.57 -23.24
CA TRP A 519 -20.46 -11.94 -23.71
C TRP A 519 -20.40 -13.06 -24.74
N LYS A 520 -21.16 -14.13 -24.51
CA LYS A 520 -21.46 -15.21 -25.46
C LYS A 520 -22.97 -15.38 -25.50
N GLY A 521 -23.60 -14.80 -26.53
CA GLY A 521 -25.06 -14.67 -26.53
C GLY A 521 -25.52 -13.84 -25.32
N ASN A 522 -26.40 -14.40 -24.49
CA ASN A 522 -26.99 -13.71 -23.33
C ASN A 522 -26.27 -14.03 -21.99
N SER A 523 -25.07 -14.62 -22.00
CA SER A 523 -24.36 -14.95 -20.78
C SER A 523 -22.90 -14.51 -20.79
N LEU A 524 -22.42 -14.03 -19.64
CA LEU A 524 -21.02 -13.71 -19.41
C LEU A 524 -20.24 -14.99 -19.05
N THR A 525 -19.26 -15.35 -19.87
CA THR A 525 -18.43 -16.54 -19.71
C THR A 525 -16.96 -16.20 -19.72
N VAL A 526 -16.17 -16.89 -18.87
CA VAL A 526 -14.71 -16.77 -18.86
C VAL A 526 -14.13 -17.26 -20.18
N GLU A 527 -13.23 -16.47 -20.78
CA GLU A 527 -12.57 -16.81 -22.03
C GLU A 527 -11.28 -17.57 -21.77
N LYS A 528 -11.15 -18.75 -22.42
CA LYS A 528 -9.99 -19.63 -22.25
C LYS A 528 -8.77 -19.20 -23.08
N MET A 529 -8.99 -18.51 -24.17
CA MET A 529 -7.93 -18.02 -25.07
C MET A 529 -8.09 -16.52 -25.25
N ILE A 530 -7.15 -15.76 -24.73
CA ILE A 530 -7.06 -14.33 -24.90
C ILE A 530 -5.90 -14.06 -25.85
N PRO A 531 -6.11 -13.30 -26.94
CA PRO A 531 -5.05 -13.01 -27.89
C PRO A 531 -3.95 -12.17 -27.27
N GLU A 532 -2.75 -12.29 -27.83
CA GLU A 532 -1.62 -11.42 -27.49
C GLU A 532 -1.84 -10.04 -28.09
N VAL A 533 -1.54 -8.99 -27.33
CA VAL A 533 -1.66 -7.59 -27.73
C VAL A 533 -0.34 -6.88 -27.45
N MET A 534 0.07 -6.02 -28.37
CA MET A 534 1.28 -5.22 -28.27
C MET A 534 0.94 -3.72 -28.15
N MET A 535 1.60 -3.04 -27.19
CA MET A 535 1.45 -1.61 -26.94
C MET A 535 2.77 -0.91 -27.24
N ASN A 536 2.71 0.22 -27.95
CA ASN A 536 3.87 1.03 -28.29
C ASN A 536 3.98 2.24 -27.37
N TYR A 537 5.19 2.52 -26.88
CA TYR A 537 5.46 3.62 -25.96
C TYR A 537 5.03 4.99 -26.52
N PHE A 538 5.44 5.31 -27.76
CA PHE A 538 5.19 6.63 -28.32
C PHE A 538 3.70 6.93 -28.53
N GLU A 539 2.92 5.92 -28.89
CA GLU A 539 1.47 6.05 -29.04
C GLU A 539 0.78 6.23 -27.68
N ILE A 540 1.24 5.52 -26.64
CA ILE A 540 0.75 5.71 -25.27
C ILE A 540 1.16 7.07 -24.72
N GLU A 541 2.38 7.51 -24.96
CA GLU A 541 2.87 8.83 -24.56
C GLU A 541 2.01 9.94 -25.19
N LEU A 542 1.73 9.84 -26.49
CA LEU A 542 0.86 10.80 -27.18
C LEU A 542 -0.58 10.74 -26.65
N LEU A 543 -1.11 9.54 -26.36
CA LEU A 543 -2.41 9.37 -25.73
C LEU A 543 -2.50 10.11 -24.39
N LEU A 544 -1.46 10.04 -23.57
CA LEU A 544 -1.42 10.65 -22.23
C LEU A 544 -1.10 12.16 -22.29
N SER A 545 -0.47 12.64 -23.36
CA SER A 545 -0.04 14.03 -23.46
C SER A 545 -1.20 15.01 -23.30
N GLY A 546 -2.34 14.76 -23.95
CA GLY A 546 -3.50 15.65 -23.88
C GLY A 546 -4.08 15.80 -22.47
N GLU A 547 -4.09 14.73 -21.67
CA GLU A 547 -4.53 14.80 -20.28
C GLU A 547 -3.54 15.58 -19.42
N ILE A 548 -2.23 15.32 -19.58
CA ILE A 548 -1.18 15.95 -18.77
C ILE A 548 -1.04 17.43 -19.13
N TYR A 549 -0.99 17.78 -20.42
CA TYR A 549 -0.94 19.18 -20.85
C TYR A 549 -2.19 19.93 -20.42
N GLY A 550 -3.37 19.29 -20.52
CA GLY A 550 -4.63 19.90 -20.09
C GLY A 550 -4.67 20.25 -18.61
N ILE A 551 -4.18 19.37 -17.72
CA ILE A 551 -4.16 19.65 -16.27
C ILE A 551 -3.10 20.69 -15.90
N VAL A 552 -1.92 20.61 -16.50
CA VAL A 552 -0.85 21.61 -16.30
C VAL A 552 -1.31 22.98 -16.78
N GLN A 553 -1.89 23.07 -17.96
CA GLN A 553 -2.46 24.32 -18.50
C GLN A 553 -3.51 24.89 -17.56
N LYS A 554 -4.48 24.09 -17.12
CA LYS A 554 -5.53 24.50 -16.17
C LYS A 554 -4.95 25.15 -14.92
N PHE A 555 -3.85 24.61 -14.38
CA PHE A 555 -3.21 25.13 -13.18
C PHE A 555 -2.34 26.37 -13.44
N MET A 556 -1.62 26.38 -14.55
CA MET A 556 -0.61 27.40 -14.81
C MET A 556 -1.18 28.65 -15.46
N GLU A 557 -2.27 28.56 -16.24
CA GLU A 557 -2.88 29.71 -16.89
C GLU A 557 -3.30 30.82 -15.92
N GLU A 558 -3.94 30.48 -14.80
CA GLU A 558 -4.35 31.45 -13.80
C GLU A 558 -3.15 32.16 -13.17
N LEU A 559 -2.10 31.40 -12.84
CA LEU A 559 -0.86 31.92 -12.28
C LEU A 559 -0.08 32.77 -13.28
N TYR A 560 -0.11 32.38 -14.57
CA TYR A 560 0.51 33.12 -15.65
C TYR A 560 -0.18 34.48 -15.88
N HIS A 561 -1.49 34.48 -16.03
CA HIS A 561 -2.27 35.69 -16.29
C HIS A 561 -2.25 36.67 -15.10
N SER A 562 -2.15 36.17 -13.86
CA SER A 562 -1.97 37.00 -12.66
C SER A 562 -0.55 37.50 -12.45
N GLY A 563 0.42 37.09 -13.27
CA GLY A 563 1.84 37.44 -13.12
C GLY A 563 2.58 36.73 -11.98
N ARG A 564 1.90 35.86 -11.24
CA ARG A 564 2.47 35.21 -10.05
C ARG A 564 3.55 34.19 -10.33
N ILE A 565 3.67 33.70 -11.57
CA ILE A 565 4.75 32.75 -11.95
C ILE A 565 6.13 33.33 -11.69
N GLN A 566 6.28 34.66 -11.79
CA GLN A 566 7.58 35.34 -11.59
C GLN A 566 7.99 35.39 -10.12
N ASP A 567 7.06 35.21 -9.20
CA ASP A 567 7.29 35.27 -7.74
C ASP A 567 7.91 33.97 -7.22
N PHE A 568 7.80 32.86 -7.97
CA PHE A 568 8.30 31.57 -7.51
C PHE A 568 9.82 31.47 -7.60
N SER A 569 10.44 31.10 -6.50
CA SER A 569 11.86 30.76 -6.44
C SER A 569 12.13 29.39 -7.07
N PHE A 570 11.22 28.43 -6.91
CA PHE A 570 11.27 27.13 -7.55
C PHE A 570 9.88 26.46 -7.61
N ILE A 571 9.76 25.47 -8.50
CA ILE A 571 8.59 24.58 -8.63
C ILE A 571 9.02 23.17 -8.29
N LYS A 572 8.40 22.56 -7.30
CA LYS A 572 8.65 21.17 -6.89
C LYS A 572 7.59 20.25 -7.46
N LEU A 573 8.03 19.29 -8.27
CA LEU A 573 7.19 18.17 -8.69
C LEU A 573 7.34 17.02 -7.70
N THR A 574 6.20 16.48 -7.26
CA THR A 574 6.12 15.30 -6.39
C THR A 574 4.96 14.40 -6.80
N GLY A 575 4.84 13.22 -6.16
CA GLY A 575 3.89 12.20 -6.58
C GLY A 575 4.42 11.32 -7.71
N GLN A 576 3.99 10.05 -7.72
CA GLN A 576 4.52 9.05 -8.66
C GLN A 576 4.20 9.36 -10.13
N SER A 577 3.06 10.01 -10.39
CA SER A 577 2.64 10.36 -11.75
C SER A 577 3.55 11.41 -12.38
N CYS A 578 4.20 12.27 -11.59
CA CYS A 578 5.17 13.26 -12.07
C CYS A 578 6.48 12.66 -12.62
N LYS A 579 6.68 11.34 -12.52
CA LYS A 579 7.79 10.64 -13.19
C LYS A 579 7.64 10.61 -14.71
N ILE A 580 6.44 10.76 -15.22
CA ILE A 580 6.17 10.89 -16.64
C ILE A 580 6.75 12.22 -17.10
N ASP A 581 7.75 12.18 -17.98
CA ASP A 581 8.50 13.36 -18.42
C ASP A 581 7.59 14.45 -19.02
N LEU A 582 6.44 14.06 -19.55
CA LEU A 582 5.41 14.97 -20.07
C LEU A 582 4.97 16.05 -19.08
N PHE A 583 4.93 15.77 -17.76
CA PHE A 583 4.63 16.80 -16.75
C PHE A 583 5.67 17.91 -16.73
N LYS A 584 6.94 17.53 -16.81
CA LYS A 584 8.05 18.48 -16.86
C LYS A 584 8.06 19.27 -18.18
N ASP A 585 7.75 18.59 -19.28
CA ASP A 585 7.73 19.22 -20.61
C ASP A 585 6.55 20.20 -20.73
N ALA A 586 5.37 19.83 -20.22
CA ALA A 586 4.23 20.73 -20.15
C ALA A 586 4.51 21.99 -19.29
N LEU A 587 5.22 21.84 -18.16
CA LEU A 587 5.59 22.97 -17.32
C LEU A 587 6.61 23.90 -17.97
N LYS A 588 7.51 23.38 -18.81
CA LYS A 588 8.49 24.21 -19.55
C LYS A 588 7.87 25.20 -20.51
N GLU A 589 6.62 25.02 -20.88
CA GLU A 589 5.86 26.01 -21.69
C GLU A 589 5.57 27.30 -20.91
N PHE A 590 5.55 27.23 -19.58
CA PHE A 590 5.22 28.35 -18.70
C PHE A 590 6.45 28.89 -17.96
N VAL A 591 7.43 28.05 -17.64
CA VAL A 591 8.59 28.39 -16.79
C VAL A 591 9.90 27.85 -17.33
N PRO A 592 11.03 28.53 -17.07
CA PRO A 592 12.35 27.99 -17.39
C PRO A 592 12.61 26.66 -16.67
N GLY A 593 13.15 25.68 -17.37
CA GLY A 593 13.40 24.34 -16.82
C GLY A 593 14.28 24.30 -15.57
N ARG A 594 15.14 25.32 -15.35
CA ARG A 594 15.98 25.45 -14.14
C ARG A 594 15.19 25.68 -12.86
N MET A 595 13.96 26.20 -12.97
CA MET A 595 13.05 26.41 -11.82
C MET A 595 12.37 25.12 -11.38
N ILE A 596 12.31 24.11 -12.26
CA ILE A 596 11.62 22.86 -11.99
C ILE A 596 12.54 21.91 -11.25
N GLN A 597 12.26 21.68 -9.97
CA GLN A 597 12.96 20.71 -9.14
C GLN A 597 12.28 19.35 -9.22
N PHE A 598 12.92 18.45 -9.96
CA PHE A 598 12.55 17.04 -10.02
C PHE A 598 13.82 16.21 -10.11
N ARG A 599 14.09 15.37 -9.11
CA ARG A 599 15.26 14.49 -9.13
C ARG A 599 14.89 13.17 -9.79
N LYS A 600 15.40 12.96 -11.00
CA LYS A 600 15.44 11.64 -11.65
C LYS A 600 16.81 11.02 -11.31
N ARG A 601 16.85 10.09 -10.35
CA ARG A 601 18.08 9.33 -10.07
C ARG A 601 18.21 8.17 -11.06
N ALA A 602 19.45 7.80 -11.37
CA ALA A 602 19.77 6.68 -12.27
C ALA A 602 19.33 5.31 -11.71
N ASN A 603 19.11 5.21 -10.39
CA ASN A 603 18.63 3.99 -9.74
C ASN A 603 17.12 4.13 -9.45
N ILE A 604 16.31 3.44 -10.25
CA ILE A 604 14.83 3.55 -10.28
C ILE A 604 14.21 3.21 -8.92
N ASP A 605 14.68 2.14 -8.27
CA ASP A 605 14.09 1.66 -7.01
C ASP A 605 14.31 2.65 -5.85
N ALA A 606 15.50 3.25 -5.78
CA ALA A 606 15.81 4.25 -4.75
C ALA A 606 15.05 5.56 -4.96
N ALA A 607 14.85 5.99 -6.22
CA ALA A 607 14.08 7.18 -6.54
C ALA A 607 12.59 6.99 -6.28
N ASP A 608 12.06 5.79 -6.50
CA ASP A 608 10.68 5.42 -6.20
C ASP A 608 10.39 5.52 -4.73
N PHE A 609 11.28 5.00 -3.92
CA PHE A 609 11.20 5.05 -2.48
C PHE A 609 11.21 6.49 -1.95
N GLU A 610 12.19 7.30 -2.38
CA GLU A 610 12.36 8.69 -1.92
C GLU A 610 11.12 9.55 -2.21
N LEU A 611 10.52 9.44 -3.41
CA LEU A 611 9.32 10.21 -3.76
C LEU A 611 8.09 9.84 -2.90
N LYS A 612 7.95 8.56 -2.55
CA LYS A 612 6.81 8.09 -1.75
C LYS A 612 6.95 8.43 -0.25
N MET A 613 8.18 8.61 0.24
CA MET A 613 8.45 8.94 1.63
C MET A 613 8.49 10.44 1.90
N THR A 614 8.59 11.27 0.88
CA THR A 614 8.79 12.74 1.01
C THR A 614 7.76 13.40 1.94
N CYS A 615 6.49 12.98 1.88
CA CYS A 615 5.43 13.53 2.72
C CYS A 615 5.60 13.09 4.19
N VAL A 616 5.86 11.80 4.44
CA VAL A 616 6.13 11.28 5.81
C VAL A 616 7.37 11.92 6.41
N ASP A 617 8.44 12.05 5.62
CA ASP A 617 9.68 12.70 6.05
C ASP A 617 9.47 14.14 6.47
N GLY A 618 8.77 14.90 5.64
CA GLY A 618 8.50 16.30 5.93
C GLY A 618 7.61 16.47 7.16
N ALA A 619 6.60 15.64 7.31
CA ALA A 619 5.74 15.65 8.48
C ALA A 619 6.54 15.35 9.77
N LEU A 620 7.37 14.30 9.78
CA LEU A 620 8.17 13.93 10.95
C LEU A 620 9.26 14.96 11.28
N LYS A 621 9.96 15.49 10.26
CA LYS A 621 10.93 16.59 10.45
C LYS A 621 10.25 17.81 11.09
N TYR A 622 9.08 18.23 10.55
CA TYR A 622 8.32 19.35 11.08
C TYR A 622 7.87 19.13 12.52
N LEU A 623 7.36 17.94 12.84
CA LEU A 623 6.92 17.59 14.19
C LEU A 623 8.08 17.53 15.18
N ARG A 624 9.25 17.07 14.74
CA ARG A 624 10.48 17.07 15.54
C ARG A 624 10.95 18.50 15.86
N ASP A 625 11.00 19.36 14.86
CA ASP A 625 11.60 20.70 14.97
C ASP A 625 10.70 21.71 15.70
N ARG A 626 9.45 21.36 15.95
CA ARG A 626 8.51 22.14 16.77
C ARG A 626 8.59 21.87 18.27
N LYS A 627 9.20 20.76 18.67
CA LYS A 627 9.50 20.47 20.07
C LYS A 627 10.76 21.16 20.51
#